data_db17c75341a7cf16ba0d448e30b93bee
#
_entry.id   db17c75341a7cf16ba0d448e30b93bee
#
_cell.length_a   1.000
_cell.length_b   1.000
_cell.length_c   1.000
_cell.angle_alpha   90.00
_cell.angle_beta   90.00
_cell.angle_gamma   90.00
#
_symmetry.space_group_name_H-M   'P 1'
#
loop_
_entity.id
_entity.type
_entity.pdbx_description
1 polymer ?
#
loop_
_entity_poly.entity_id
_entity_poly.type
_entity_poly.pdbx_seq_one_letter_code
_entity_poly.pdbx_strand_id
1 'polypeptide(L)'
;DIAQRIDMRAPLEGGNFLAIMSQMAREAQQGALAWAKGGLAACHGMDLVIAGIGGVFIGIALAEKLRLPLLQAYYIPFTPTRAYPSFLFPRLPPWFGGALNRLSYQLARQMMWQGFRSADGLARRDVLGLPSASFWGPFNAECLQYYPILYGFSPSVIPRPPDWDGNMHVTGYWF
;
A
#
# COMPACT_ATOMS: atom_id res chain seq x y z
N ASP A 1 15.95 -14.88 7.29
CA ASP A 1 14.93 -14.14 8.05
C ASP A 1 15.04 -12.66 7.70
N ILE A 2 14.08 -12.17 6.89
CA ILE A 2 14.07 -10.79 6.36
C ILE A 2 13.94 -9.77 7.49
N ALA A 3 13.20 -10.12 8.55
CA ALA A 3 12.98 -9.24 9.70
C ALA A 3 14.27 -8.95 10.50
N GLN A 4 15.30 -9.78 10.41
CA GLN A 4 16.57 -9.59 11.12
C GLN A 4 17.61 -8.78 10.32
N ARG A 5 17.37 -8.51 9.03
CA ARG A 5 18.31 -7.77 8.18
C ARG A 5 18.04 -6.26 8.15
N ILE A 6 16.87 -5.82 8.61
CA ILE A 6 16.49 -4.41 8.55
C ILE A 6 16.64 -3.83 9.96
N ASP A 7 17.74 -3.14 10.22
CA ASP A 7 17.84 -2.31 11.42
C ASP A 7 17.01 -1.04 11.24
N MET A 8 15.71 -1.17 11.54
CA MET A 8 14.75 -0.06 11.50
C MET A 8 14.71 0.75 12.80
N ARG A 9 15.46 0.35 13.84
CA ARG A 9 15.37 0.99 15.16
C ARG A 9 15.83 2.43 15.13
N ALA A 10 17.02 2.70 14.62
CA ALA A 10 17.58 4.06 14.61
C ALA A 10 16.73 5.05 13.76
N PRO A 11 16.26 4.73 12.54
CA PRO A 11 15.36 5.59 11.79
C PRO A 11 13.99 5.81 12.46
N LEU A 12 13.42 4.79 13.13
CA LEU A 12 12.15 4.89 13.83
C LEU A 12 12.26 5.76 15.10
N GLU A 13 13.31 5.58 15.89
CA GLU A 13 13.59 6.37 17.09
C GLU A 13 13.89 7.84 16.74
N GLY A 14 14.57 8.09 15.62
CA GLY A 14 14.87 9.43 15.12
C GLY A 14 13.72 10.13 14.40
N GLY A 15 12.57 9.47 14.17
CA GLY A 15 11.42 10.03 13.46
C GLY A 15 11.70 10.47 12.00
N ASN A 16 12.81 10.00 11.40
CA ASN A 16 13.20 10.42 10.06
C ASN A 16 12.48 9.58 8.99
N PHE A 17 11.26 9.99 8.68
CA PHE A 17 10.41 9.32 7.68
C PHE A 17 11.10 9.16 6.31
N LEU A 18 11.86 10.15 5.84
CA LEU A 18 12.55 10.07 4.55
C LEU A 18 13.64 9.01 4.54
N ALA A 19 14.37 8.85 5.65
CA ALA A 19 15.37 7.80 5.81
C ALA A 19 14.71 6.41 5.78
N ILE A 20 13.60 6.23 6.50
CA ILE A 20 12.81 4.99 6.49
C ILE A 20 12.36 4.66 5.07
N MET A 21 11.73 5.60 4.39
CA MET A 21 11.25 5.40 3.01
C MET A 21 12.39 5.08 2.04
N SER A 22 13.54 5.76 2.15
CA SER A 22 14.69 5.49 1.29
C SER A 22 15.30 4.11 1.53
N GLN A 23 15.31 3.64 2.77
CA GLN A 23 15.75 2.30 3.11
C GLN A 23 14.76 1.25 2.58
N MET A 24 13.47 1.42 2.81
CA MET A 24 12.43 0.54 2.26
C MET A 24 12.50 0.46 0.72
N ALA A 25 12.75 1.59 0.05
CA ALA A 25 12.90 1.62 -1.41
C ALA A 25 14.12 0.80 -1.88
N ARG A 26 15.25 0.92 -1.19
CA ARG A 26 16.47 0.13 -1.49
C ARG A 26 16.23 -1.37 -1.30
N GLU A 27 15.63 -1.75 -0.16
CA GLU A 27 15.30 -3.15 0.12
C GLU A 27 14.31 -3.71 -0.90
N ALA A 28 13.29 -2.93 -1.25
CA ALA A 28 12.32 -3.31 -2.28
C ALA A 28 13.00 -3.53 -3.64
N GLN A 29 13.93 -2.66 -4.02
CA GLN A 29 14.66 -2.77 -5.28
C GLN A 29 15.58 -4.02 -5.30
N GLN A 30 16.26 -4.31 -4.19
CA GLN A 30 17.11 -5.50 -4.06
C GLN A 30 16.30 -6.80 -4.07
N GLY A 31 15.12 -6.79 -3.43
CA GLY A 31 14.23 -7.94 -3.34
C GLY A 31 13.28 -8.12 -4.54
N ALA A 32 13.13 -7.12 -5.41
CA ALA A 32 12.08 -7.05 -6.42
C ALA A 32 11.93 -8.32 -7.28
N LEU A 33 13.04 -8.82 -7.82
CA LEU A 33 13.04 -10.01 -8.68
C LEU A 33 12.72 -11.29 -7.90
N ALA A 34 13.27 -11.43 -6.70
CA ALA A 34 13.01 -12.59 -5.84
C ALA A 34 11.56 -12.62 -5.37
N TRP A 35 11.03 -11.48 -4.95
CA TRP A 35 9.63 -11.36 -4.53
C TRP A 35 8.66 -11.59 -5.69
N ALA A 36 8.97 -11.10 -6.89
CA ALA A 36 8.14 -11.33 -8.07
C ALA A 36 8.13 -12.81 -8.47
N LYS A 37 9.30 -13.47 -8.49
CA LYS A 37 9.38 -14.92 -8.80
C LYS A 37 8.70 -15.78 -7.75
N GLY A 38 9.00 -15.52 -6.47
CA GLY A 38 8.37 -16.24 -5.35
C GLY A 38 6.87 -16.04 -5.28
N GLY A 39 6.42 -14.79 -5.47
CA GLY A 39 5.00 -14.45 -5.51
C GLY A 39 4.27 -15.11 -6.69
N LEU A 40 4.88 -15.10 -7.88
CA LEU A 40 4.31 -15.77 -9.04
C LEU A 40 4.12 -17.27 -8.81
N ALA A 41 5.12 -17.93 -8.22
CA ALA A 41 5.04 -19.35 -7.87
C ALA A 41 3.99 -19.62 -6.79
N ALA A 42 3.93 -18.78 -5.74
CA ALA A 42 2.98 -18.93 -4.65
C ALA A 42 1.53 -18.66 -5.06
N CYS A 43 1.31 -17.74 -6.01
CA CYS A 43 -0.03 -17.42 -6.48
C CYS A 43 -0.52 -18.33 -7.61
N HIS A 44 0.30 -19.28 -8.07
CA HIS A 44 -0.11 -20.21 -9.12
C HIS A 44 -1.24 -21.13 -8.61
N GLY A 45 -2.37 -21.14 -9.33
CA GLY A 45 -3.53 -21.94 -8.96
C GLY A 45 -4.36 -21.38 -7.79
N MET A 46 -4.10 -20.14 -7.39
CA MET A 46 -4.92 -19.42 -6.40
C MET A 46 -6.06 -18.67 -7.08
N ASP A 47 -7.14 -18.44 -6.36
CA ASP A 47 -8.33 -17.73 -6.84
C ASP A 47 -8.36 -16.26 -6.43
N LEU A 48 -7.53 -15.86 -5.47
CA LEU A 48 -7.52 -14.53 -4.87
C LEU A 48 -6.12 -14.18 -4.36
N VAL A 49 -5.72 -12.94 -4.52
CA VAL A 49 -4.55 -12.35 -3.86
C VAL A 49 -5.02 -11.46 -2.72
N ILE A 50 -4.42 -11.58 -1.53
CA ILE A 50 -4.63 -10.65 -0.43
C ILE A 50 -3.33 -9.88 -0.20
N ALA A 51 -3.39 -8.55 -0.22
CA ALA A 51 -2.21 -7.72 -0.05
C ALA A 51 -2.40 -6.67 1.06
N GLY A 52 -1.45 -6.66 2.00
CA GLY A 52 -1.28 -5.58 2.98
C GLY A 52 -0.48 -4.42 2.43
N ILE A 53 -0.34 -3.36 3.23
CA ILE A 53 0.31 -2.10 2.80
C ILE A 53 1.77 -2.29 2.35
N GLY A 54 2.51 -3.20 2.98
CA GLY A 54 3.92 -3.47 2.63
C GLY A 54 4.09 -4.26 1.33
N GLY A 55 3.06 -4.98 0.88
CA GLY A 55 3.10 -5.83 -0.32
C GLY A 55 2.13 -5.39 -1.43
N VAL A 56 1.44 -4.25 -1.27
CA VAL A 56 0.36 -3.86 -2.17
C VAL A 56 0.82 -3.73 -3.63
N PHE A 57 1.96 -3.13 -3.90
CA PHE A 57 2.41 -2.90 -5.27
C PHE A 57 2.78 -4.20 -5.99
N ILE A 58 3.54 -5.08 -5.35
CA ILE A 58 3.83 -6.39 -5.92
C ILE A 58 2.57 -7.25 -6.02
N GLY A 59 1.66 -7.17 -5.04
CA GLY A 59 0.37 -7.83 -5.07
C GLY A 59 -0.47 -7.41 -6.27
N ILE A 60 -0.53 -6.11 -6.58
CA ILE A 60 -1.22 -5.58 -7.77
C ILE A 60 -0.59 -6.15 -9.06
N ALA A 61 0.74 -6.12 -9.17
CA ALA A 61 1.43 -6.63 -10.35
C ALA A 61 1.21 -8.14 -10.56
N LEU A 62 1.20 -8.92 -9.47
CA LEU A 62 0.91 -10.36 -9.52
C LEU A 62 -0.56 -10.64 -9.90
N ALA A 63 -1.49 -9.91 -9.27
CA ALA A 63 -2.92 -10.04 -9.57
C ALA A 63 -3.23 -9.68 -11.03
N GLU A 64 -2.61 -8.61 -11.55
CA GLU A 64 -2.70 -8.21 -12.96
C GLU A 64 -2.13 -9.28 -13.88
N LYS A 65 -0.94 -9.83 -13.58
CA LYS A 65 -0.31 -10.89 -14.37
C LYS A 65 -1.14 -12.15 -14.45
N LEU A 66 -1.70 -12.57 -13.32
CA LEU A 66 -2.45 -13.82 -13.19
C LEU A 66 -3.95 -13.65 -13.46
N ARG A 67 -4.41 -12.41 -13.67
CA ARG A 67 -5.83 -12.04 -13.81
C ARG A 67 -6.65 -12.48 -12.60
N LEU A 68 -6.07 -12.34 -11.42
CA LEU A 68 -6.72 -12.65 -10.15
C LEU A 68 -7.31 -11.39 -9.51
N PRO A 69 -8.39 -11.53 -8.75
CA PRO A 69 -8.88 -10.47 -7.89
C PRO A 69 -7.87 -10.15 -6.79
N LEU A 70 -7.86 -8.89 -6.34
CA LEU A 70 -7.01 -8.45 -5.24
C LEU A 70 -7.85 -7.86 -4.11
N LEU A 71 -7.81 -8.48 -2.94
CA LEU A 71 -8.38 -7.95 -1.72
C LEU A 71 -7.29 -7.15 -0.96
N GLN A 72 -7.61 -5.91 -0.64
CA GLN A 72 -6.72 -5.02 0.10
C GLN A 72 -6.99 -5.17 1.60
N ALA A 73 -5.96 -5.46 2.39
CA ALA A 73 -6.07 -5.65 3.84
C ALA A 73 -5.06 -4.73 4.57
N TYR A 74 -5.56 -3.69 5.22
CA TYR A 74 -4.74 -2.63 5.82
C TYR A 74 -4.99 -2.52 7.33
N TYR A 75 -3.93 -2.25 8.09
CA TYR A 75 -4.01 -1.98 9.53
C TYR A 75 -4.00 -0.47 9.86
N ILE A 76 -3.87 0.38 8.85
CA ILE A 76 -3.97 1.84 8.95
C ILE A 76 -4.89 2.38 7.85
N PRO A 77 -5.53 3.55 8.06
CA PRO A 77 -6.32 4.19 7.01
C PRO A 77 -5.45 4.57 5.81
N PHE A 78 -5.75 4.01 4.65
CA PHE A 78 -5.02 4.25 3.41
C PHE A 78 -5.90 4.82 2.28
N THR A 79 -7.20 4.63 2.37
CA THR A 79 -8.17 5.23 1.45
C THR A 79 -8.40 6.70 1.76
N PRO A 80 -8.35 7.58 0.75
CA PRO A 80 -8.59 9.00 0.93
C PRO A 80 -9.93 9.30 1.59
N THR A 81 -9.89 10.18 2.61
CA THR A 81 -11.07 10.66 3.31
C THR A 81 -10.98 12.17 3.59
N ARG A 82 -12.12 12.80 3.82
CA ARG A 82 -12.21 14.18 4.28
C ARG A 82 -12.24 14.29 5.81
N ALA A 83 -12.45 13.18 6.52
CA ALA A 83 -12.66 13.18 7.97
C ALA A 83 -11.39 13.56 8.77
N TYR A 84 -10.25 13.07 8.35
CA TYR A 84 -8.95 13.34 9.00
C TYR A 84 -7.80 13.20 7.98
N PRO A 85 -6.61 13.77 8.25
CA PRO A 85 -5.46 13.67 7.35
C PRO A 85 -4.86 12.25 7.34
N SER A 86 -4.09 11.95 6.32
CA SER A 86 -3.25 10.74 6.26
C SER A 86 -2.24 10.73 7.42
N PHE A 87 -1.88 9.53 7.88
CA PHE A 87 -0.96 9.31 8.99
C PHE A 87 0.45 9.95 8.79
N LEU A 88 0.82 10.28 7.56
CA LEU A 88 2.08 10.97 7.26
C LEU A 88 2.03 12.48 7.47
N PHE A 89 0.86 13.02 7.71
CA PHE A 89 0.66 14.47 7.82
C PHE A 89 0.11 14.84 9.20
N PRO A 90 0.53 15.98 9.75
CA PRO A 90 0.00 16.46 11.02
C PRO A 90 -1.49 16.76 10.90
N ARG A 91 -2.20 16.73 12.03
CA ARG A 91 -3.60 17.19 12.08
C ARG A 91 -3.66 18.67 11.70
N LEU A 92 -4.33 18.97 10.62
CA LEU A 92 -4.57 20.34 10.20
C LEU A 92 -5.71 20.95 11.00
N PRO A 93 -5.67 22.27 11.25
CA PRO A 93 -6.78 22.96 11.87
C PRO A 93 -8.08 22.77 11.08
N PRO A 94 -9.25 22.69 11.75
CA PRO A 94 -10.54 22.36 11.11
C PRO A 94 -10.94 23.29 9.95
N TRP A 95 -10.50 24.55 9.98
CA TRP A 95 -10.82 25.53 8.93
C TRP A 95 -10.16 25.26 7.57
N PHE A 96 -9.14 24.42 7.49
CA PHE A 96 -8.58 24.01 6.20
C PHE A 96 -9.48 23.02 5.44
N GLY A 97 -10.48 22.46 6.10
CA GLY A 97 -11.51 21.64 5.48
C GLY A 97 -11.06 20.25 5.02
N GLY A 98 -12.03 19.44 4.68
CA GLY A 98 -11.82 18.04 4.28
C GLY A 98 -11.07 17.87 2.96
N ALA A 99 -10.98 18.89 2.11
CA ALA A 99 -10.25 18.83 0.84
C ALA A 99 -8.74 18.60 1.06
N LEU A 100 -8.15 19.30 2.04
CA LEU A 100 -6.72 19.10 2.38
C LEU A 100 -6.47 17.74 3.04
N ASN A 101 -7.40 17.25 3.85
CA ASN A 101 -7.32 15.89 4.37
C ASN A 101 -7.24 14.89 3.22
N ARG A 102 -8.15 14.97 2.26
CA ARG A 102 -8.16 14.09 1.09
C ARG A 102 -6.90 14.21 0.25
N LEU A 103 -6.38 15.44 0.05
CA LEU A 103 -5.13 15.70 -0.65
C LEU A 103 -3.94 15.03 0.05
N SER A 104 -3.89 15.06 1.39
CA SER A 104 -2.82 14.44 2.17
C SER A 104 -2.69 12.93 1.89
N TYR A 105 -3.80 12.22 1.67
CA TYR A 105 -3.78 10.81 1.26
C TYR A 105 -3.22 10.63 -0.15
N GLN A 106 -3.60 11.50 -1.08
CA GLN A 106 -3.08 11.42 -2.45
C GLN A 106 -1.57 11.64 -2.46
N LEU A 107 -1.08 12.61 -1.70
CA LEU A 107 0.34 12.87 -1.54
C LEU A 107 1.06 11.70 -0.87
N ALA A 108 0.51 11.15 0.22
CA ALA A 108 1.07 9.99 0.90
C ALA A 108 1.18 8.77 -0.02
N ARG A 109 0.12 8.46 -0.76
CA ARG A 109 0.10 7.36 -1.74
C ARG A 109 1.12 7.59 -2.85
N GLN A 110 1.23 8.81 -3.34
CA GLN A 110 2.20 9.16 -4.37
C GLN A 110 3.64 9.08 -3.86
N MET A 111 3.92 9.55 -2.65
CA MET A 111 5.24 9.41 -2.04
C MET A 111 5.64 7.94 -1.88
N MET A 112 4.75 7.11 -1.36
CA MET A 112 4.97 5.67 -1.25
C MET A 112 5.21 5.05 -2.63
N TRP A 113 4.36 5.35 -3.61
CA TRP A 113 4.52 4.82 -4.95
C TRP A 113 5.87 5.18 -5.57
N GLN A 114 6.31 6.44 -5.49
CA GLN A 114 7.59 6.86 -6.05
C GLN A 114 8.77 6.13 -5.39
N GLY A 115 8.68 5.80 -4.10
CA GLY A 115 9.68 4.97 -3.42
C GLY A 115 9.75 3.53 -3.97
N PHE A 116 8.63 2.95 -4.35
CA PHE A 116 8.57 1.56 -4.83
C PHE A 116 8.56 1.40 -6.35
N ARG A 117 8.39 2.49 -7.10
CA ARG A 117 8.22 2.47 -8.56
C ARG A 117 9.36 1.78 -9.31
N SER A 118 10.60 1.98 -8.85
CA SER A 118 11.77 1.33 -9.45
C SER A 118 11.73 -0.18 -9.27
N ALA A 119 11.39 -0.65 -8.06
CA ALA A 119 11.25 -2.07 -7.75
C ALA A 119 10.10 -2.72 -8.54
N ASP A 120 8.95 -2.04 -8.61
CA ASP A 120 7.81 -2.48 -9.42
C ASP A 120 8.18 -2.59 -10.91
N GLY A 121 8.90 -1.59 -11.44
CA GLY A 121 9.36 -1.61 -12.84
C GLY A 121 10.28 -2.78 -13.17
N LEU A 122 11.20 -3.14 -12.25
CA LEU A 122 12.04 -4.34 -12.39
C LEU A 122 11.21 -5.61 -12.37
N ALA A 123 10.31 -5.77 -11.39
CA ALA A 123 9.45 -6.93 -11.25
C ALA A 123 8.55 -7.12 -12.49
N ARG A 124 7.92 -6.06 -12.95
CA ARG A 124 7.03 -6.07 -14.13
C ARG A 124 7.77 -6.45 -15.40
N ARG A 125 8.89 -5.79 -15.68
CA ARG A 125 9.65 -6.01 -16.91
C ARG A 125 10.34 -7.37 -16.94
N ASP A 126 11.09 -7.70 -15.88
CA ASP A 126 12.09 -8.77 -15.93
C ASP A 126 11.52 -10.13 -15.46
N VAL A 127 10.38 -10.15 -14.77
CA VAL A 127 9.76 -11.39 -14.27
C VAL A 127 8.34 -11.58 -14.79
N LEU A 128 7.51 -10.53 -14.72
CA LEU A 128 6.08 -10.66 -15.00
C LEU A 128 5.73 -10.45 -16.48
N GLY A 129 6.62 -9.83 -17.26
CA GLY A 129 6.34 -9.49 -18.66
C GLY A 129 5.17 -8.51 -18.82
N LEU A 130 5.04 -7.57 -17.86
CA LEU A 130 4.02 -6.54 -17.85
C LEU A 130 4.60 -5.18 -18.26
N PRO A 131 3.80 -4.28 -18.83
CA PRO A 131 4.20 -2.90 -19.06
C PRO A 131 4.47 -2.19 -17.74
N SER A 132 5.28 -1.13 -17.78
CA SER A 132 5.50 -0.27 -16.63
C SER A 132 4.20 0.35 -16.15
N ALA A 133 4.01 0.41 -14.83
CA ALA A 133 2.85 1.07 -14.25
C ALA A 133 2.92 2.60 -14.47
N SER A 134 1.76 3.26 -14.37
CA SER A 134 1.62 4.70 -14.51
C SER A 134 2.55 5.47 -13.57
N PHE A 135 2.96 6.69 -13.95
CA PHE A 135 3.64 7.63 -13.05
C PHE A 135 2.85 7.87 -11.76
N TRP A 136 1.54 7.93 -11.86
CA TRP A 136 0.63 8.16 -10.72
C TRP A 136 0.36 6.91 -9.87
N GLY A 137 0.94 5.78 -10.22
CA GLY A 137 0.79 4.51 -9.53
C GLY A 137 -0.32 3.62 -10.11
N PRO A 138 -0.38 2.37 -9.64
CA PRO A 138 -1.35 1.40 -10.11
C PRO A 138 -2.69 1.45 -9.34
N PHE A 139 -3.03 2.58 -8.72
CA PHE A 139 -4.19 2.71 -7.83
C PHE A 139 -5.55 2.61 -8.54
N ASN A 140 -5.57 2.65 -9.88
CA ASN A 140 -6.76 2.46 -10.70
C ASN A 140 -6.73 1.11 -11.43
N ALA A 141 -5.88 0.17 -11.02
CA ALA A 141 -5.82 -1.15 -11.61
C ALA A 141 -7.18 -1.87 -11.50
N GLU A 142 -7.55 -2.60 -12.55
CA GLU A 142 -8.86 -3.29 -12.63
C GLU A 142 -9.04 -4.29 -11.48
N CYS A 143 -7.98 -4.99 -11.09
CA CYS A 143 -8.00 -5.94 -9.97
C CYS A 143 -8.36 -5.32 -8.61
N LEU A 144 -8.34 -3.98 -8.47
CA LEU A 144 -8.72 -3.26 -7.26
C LEU A 144 -10.20 -2.84 -7.21
N GLN A 145 -10.92 -2.90 -8.33
CA GLN A 145 -12.23 -2.22 -8.46
C GLN A 145 -13.40 -3.03 -7.87
N TYR A 146 -13.27 -4.35 -7.79
CA TYR A 146 -14.40 -5.24 -7.50
C TYR A 146 -14.40 -5.85 -6.10
N TYR A 147 -13.33 -5.64 -5.32
CA TYR A 147 -13.18 -6.30 -4.02
C TYR A 147 -13.14 -5.29 -2.89
N PRO A 148 -13.69 -5.67 -1.73
CA PRO A 148 -13.69 -4.80 -0.57
C PRO A 148 -12.28 -4.52 -0.06
N ILE A 149 -12.13 -3.37 0.61
CA ILE A 149 -10.93 -3.03 1.38
C ILE A 149 -11.23 -3.33 2.84
N LEU A 150 -10.41 -4.16 3.46
CA LEU A 150 -10.51 -4.50 4.87
C LEU A 150 -9.56 -3.66 5.70
N TYR A 151 -10.05 -3.14 6.81
CA TYR A 151 -9.28 -2.34 7.76
C TYR A 151 -9.24 -3.00 9.12
N GLY A 152 -8.04 -3.49 9.52
CA GLY A 152 -7.77 -4.17 10.78
C GLY A 152 -7.48 -3.23 11.94
N PHE A 153 -8.32 -2.21 12.15
CA PHE A 153 -8.24 -1.35 13.32
C PHE A 153 -9.62 -1.19 13.98
N SER A 154 -9.63 -0.80 15.27
CA SER A 154 -10.88 -0.60 16.00
C SER A 154 -11.56 0.71 15.61
N PRO A 155 -12.87 0.70 15.32
CA PRO A 155 -13.63 1.92 15.07
C PRO A 155 -13.74 2.82 16.30
N SER A 156 -13.49 2.30 17.51
CA SER A 156 -13.40 3.10 18.73
C SER A 156 -12.10 3.90 18.84
N VAL A 157 -11.03 3.48 18.12
CA VAL A 157 -9.74 4.17 18.10
C VAL A 157 -9.66 5.12 16.89
N ILE A 158 -10.05 4.63 15.73
CA ILE A 158 -10.12 5.41 14.50
C ILE A 158 -11.54 5.27 13.95
N PRO A 159 -12.42 6.27 14.12
CA PRO A 159 -13.78 6.19 13.61
C PRO A 159 -13.81 5.99 12.10
N ARG A 160 -14.72 5.13 11.63
CA ARG A 160 -14.92 4.94 10.20
C ARG A 160 -15.33 6.27 9.55
N PRO A 161 -14.63 6.73 8.51
CA PRO A 161 -15.00 7.95 7.81
C PRO A 161 -16.40 7.88 7.20
N PRO A 162 -17.21 8.95 7.32
CA PRO A 162 -18.55 8.96 6.73
C PRO A 162 -18.57 9.02 5.21
N ASP A 163 -17.45 9.43 4.58
CA ASP A 163 -17.29 9.53 3.13
C ASP A 163 -16.69 8.26 2.50
N TRP A 164 -16.46 7.20 3.29
CA TRP A 164 -16.13 5.88 2.76
C TRP A 164 -17.40 5.15 2.32
N ASP A 165 -17.36 4.57 1.13
CA ASP A 165 -18.47 3.79 0.58
C ASP A 165 -18.61 2.39 1.23
N GLY A 166 -19.60 1.62 0.78
CA GLY A 166 -19.91 0.30 1.33
C GLY A 166 -18.82 -0.76 1.14
N ASN A 167 -17.83 -0.51 0.26
CA ASN A 167 -16.76 -1.48 0.00
C ASN A 167 -15.60 -1.40 1.02
N MET A 168 -15.62 -0.43 1.93
CA MET A 168 -14.59 -0.25 2.94
C MET A 168 -15.09 -0.72 4.30
N HIS A 169 -14.53 -1.83 4.78
CA HIS A 169 -14.96 -2.49 6.01
C HIS A 169 -13.92 -2.32 7.11
N VAL A 170 -14.33 -1.70 8.23
CA VAL A 170 -13.53 -1.65 9.45
C VAL A 170 -13.92 -2.86 10.31
N THR A 171 -13.01 -3.82 10.42
CA THR A 171 -13.29 -5.17 10.97
C THR A 171 -12.79 -5.38 12.39
N GLY A 172 -12.14 -4.38 13.00
CA GLY A 172 -11.42 -4.58 14.26
C GLY A 172 -10.01 -5.11 14.04
N TYR A 173 -9.25 -5.25 15.15
CA TYR A 173 -7.88 -5.74 15.08
C TYR A 173 -7.83 -7.21 14.67
N TRP A 174 -6.82 -7.55 13.90
CA TRP A 174 -6.49 -8.93 13.52
C TRP A 174 -5.36 -9.45 14.43
N PHE A 175 -5.58 -10.58 15.07
CA PHE A 175 -4.64 -11.22 15.99
C PHE A 175 -4.15 -12.56 15.42
#